data_cce9f8189cb96eb3e5bee853ff24cced
#
_entry.id   cce9f8189cb96eb3e5bee853ff24cced
#
_cell.length_a   1.000
_cell.length_b   1.000
_cell.length_c   1.000
_cell.angle_alpha   90.00
_cell.angle_beta   90.00
_cell.angle_gamma   90.00
#
_symmetry.space_group_name_H-M   'P 1'
#
loop_
_entity.id
_entity.type
_entity.pdbx_description
1 polymer ?
#
loop_
_entity_poly.entity_id
_entity_poly.type
_entity_poly.pdbx_seq_one_letter_code
_entity_poly.pdbx_strand_id
1 'polypeptide(L)'
;MFVHHTDDQPTHRTLLVADGIARGLNVQGGRLELYGTAPQPVWTRLGDHAAAGAAALTLSATTNWRAGDTIAVGPSDFYGMAATERLELAADAAGTQLSSRNRLTAARWGRLQYATSAGMRLAPEPGFNPGTPTVLDERAPVANLSRRIVIQGSDDAAWRNSGFGAHVMVMGAASRVVIDGVELRRVGQAGVLGRYP
;
A
#
# COMPACT_ATOMS: atom_id res chain seq x y z
N MET A 1 -6.28 -14.29 -21.82
CA MET A 1 -5.19 -14.68 -20.90
C MET A 1 -5.73 -14.65 -19.48
N PHE A 2 -5.42 -15.67 -18.71
CA PHE A 2 -5.81 -15.78 -17.30
C PHE A 2 -4.54 -15.94 -16.47
N VAL A 3 -4.36 -15.11 -15.46
CA VAL A 3 -3.25 -15.21 -14.50
C VAL A 3 -3.83 -15.13 -13.10
N HIS A 4 -3.59 -16.18 -12.32
CA HIS A 4 -3.97 -16.24 -10.92
C HIS A 4 -2.72 -16.49 -10.08
N HIS A 5 -2.51 -15.64 -9.09
CA HIS A 5 -1.42 -15.78 -8.14
C HIS A 5 -1.97 -16.28 -6.81
N THR A 6 -1.50 -17.44 -6.35
CA THR A 6 -1.87 -18.05 -5.07
C THR A 6 -0.81 -17.81 -4.01
N ASP A 7 -1.15 -17.98 -2.74
CA ASP A 7 -0.24 -17.78 -1.61
C ASP A 7 0.75 -18.92 -1.36
N ASP A 8 0.70 -19.98 -2.15
CA ASP A 8 1.65 -21.10 -2.07
C ASP A 8 3.10 -20.72 -2.42
N GLN A 9 3.27 -19.56 -3.12
CA GLN A 9 4.57 -18.95 -3.40
C GLN A 9 4.60 -17.48 -2.93
N PRO A 10 4.55 -17.22 -1.63
CA PRO A 10 4.31 -15.87 -1.09
C PRO A 10 5.41 -14.85 -1.39
N THR A 11 6.62 -15.31 -1.69
CA THR A 11 7.77 -14.43 -2.01
C THR A 11 7.83 -14.07 -3.49
N HIS A 12 7.12 -14.79 -4.35
CA HIS A 12 7.15 -14.55 -5.78
C HIS A 12 6.09 -13.53 -6.20
N ARG A 13 6.49 -12.64 -7.10
CA ARG A 13 5.61 -11.69 -7.78
C ARG A 13 5.59 -12.02 -9.26
N THR A 14 4.40 -12.07 -9.85
CA THR A 14 4.27 -12.14 -11.30
C THR A 14 4.51 -10.76 -11.87
N LEU A 15 5.55 -10.63 -12.70
CA LEU A 15 5.94 -9.37 -13.31
C LEU A 15 5.67 -9.41 -14.81
N LEU A 16 4.79 -8.52 -15.28
CA LEU A 16 4.52 -8.28 -16.69
C LEU A 16 5.21 -6.98 -17.10
N VAL A 17 6.29 -7.08 -17.88
CA VAL A 17 7.04 -5.92 -18.36
C VAL A 17 6.60 -5.60 -19.77
N ALA A 18 6.13 -4.38 -20.00
CA ALA A 18 5.87 -3.85 -21.33
C ALA A 18 7.06 -3.01 -21.78
N ASP A 19 7.73 -3.46 -22.82
CA ASP A 19 8.91 -2.81 -23.39
C ASP A 19 8.75 -2.54 -24.90
N GLY A 20 9.81 -2.08 -25.55
CA GLY A 20 9.85 -1.78 -26.96
C GLY A 20 9.03 -0.53 -27.34
N ILE A 21 8.64 -0.44 -28.60
CA ILE A 21 8.02 0.77 -29.18
C ILE A 21 6.53 0.88 -28.77
N ALA A 22 5.82 -0.25 -28.68
CA ALA A 22 4.37 -0.25 -28.43
C ALA A 22 4.02 -0.14 -26.94
N ARG A 23 4.80 -0.75 -26.06
CA ARG A 23 4.65 -0.74 -24.58
C ARG A 23 3.23 -0.95 -24.09
N GLY A 24 2.42 -1.68 -24.84
CA GLY A 24 0.99 -1.82 -24.58
C GLY A 24 0.56 -3.25 -24.31
N LEU A 25 -0.37 -3.41 -23.39
CA LEU A 25 -1.19 -4.61 -23.25
C LEU A 25 -2.55 -4.30 -23.88
N ASN A 26 -2.75 -4.82 -25.10
CA ASN A 26 -3.97 -4.55 -25.87
C ASN A 26 -4.90 -5.75 -25.84
N VAL A 27 -6.15 -5.51 -25.43
CA VAL A 27 -7.22 -6.51 -25.43
C VAL A 27 -8.26 -6.08 -26.45
N GLN A 28 -8.36 -6.85 -27.56
CA GLN A 28 -9.29 -6.57 -28.64
C GLN A 28 -10.14 -7.81 -28.94
N GLY A 29 -11.43 -7.74 -28.60
CA GLY A 29 -12.38 -8.83 -28.80
C GLY A 29 -12.12 -10.06 -27.92
N GLY A 30 -11.31 -9.94 -26.85
CA GLY A 30 -10.88 -11.02 -26.01
C GLY A 30 -11.15 -10.80 -24.52
N ARG A 31 -10.65 -11.72 -23.69
CA ARG A 31 -10.77 -11.66 -22.23
C ARG A 31 -9.40 -11.70 -21.57
N LEU A 32 -9.16 -10.77 -20.66
CA LEU A 32 -7.99 -10.75 -19.77
C LEU A 32 -8.48 -10.74 -18.32
N GLU A 33 -8.01 -11.67 -17.53
CA GLU A 33 -8.30 -11.72 -16.10
C GLU A 33 -7.01 -11.89 -15.32
N LEU A 34 -6.77 -10.96 -14.40
CA LEU A 34 -5.64 -10.95 -13.50
C LEU A 34 -6.16 -10.88 -12.06
N TYR A 35 -5.88 -11.91 -11.28
CA TYR A 35 -6.25 -12.00 -9.87
C TYR A 35 -4.98 -12.18 -9.05
N GLY A 36 -4.53 -11.12 -8.40
CA GLY A 36 -3.43 -11.15 -7.46
C GLY A 36 -3.93 -11.26 -6.04
N THR A 37 -3.30 -12.10 -5.21
CA THR A 37 -3.59 -12.14 -3.79
C THR A 37 -3.27 -10.80 -3.16
N ALA A 38 -4.28 -10.16 -2.58
CA ALA A 38 -4.12 -8.90 -1.89
C ALA A 38 -3.67 -9.12 -0.43
N PRO A 39 -2.86 -8.20 0.14
CA PRO A 39 -2.61 -8.19 1.58
C PRO A 39 -3.91 -8.08 2.38
N GLN A 40 -3.98 -8.78 3.50
CA GLN A 40 -5.14 -8.76 4.39
C GLN A 40 -4.73 -8.38 5.82
N PRO A 41 -5.32 -7.33 6.38
CA PRO A 41 -6.04 -6.26 5.67
C PRO A 41 -5.09 -5.47 4.76
N VAL A 42 -5.62 -4.72 3.79
CA VAL A 42 -4.79 -3.87 2.92
C VAL A 42 -4.17 -2.71 3.70
N TRP A 43 -4.86 -2.23 4.70
CA TRP A 43 -4.39 -1.19 5.62
C TRP A 43 -4.93 -1.40 7.02
N THR A 44 -4.24 -0.85 7.99
CA THR A 44 -4.62 -0.84 9.40
C THR A 44 -4.03 0.41 10.07
N ARG A 45 -4.03 0.47 11.38
CA ARG A 45 -3.37 1.53 12.15
C ARG A 45 -2.26 0.95 13.02
N LEU A 46 -1.39 1.79 13.53
CA LEU A 46 -0.51 1.38 14.62
C LEU A 46 -1.34 0.97 15.85
N GLY A 47 -0.86 -0.01 16.59
CA GLY A 47 -1.42 -0.49 17.87
C GLY A 47 -0.61 -0.04 19.08
N ASP A 48 0.58 0.51 18.85
CA ASP A 48 1.41 1.16 19.86
C ASP A 48 2.25 2.28 19.21
N HIS A 49 2.77 3.19 20.04
CA HIS A 49 3.67 4.24 19.57
C HIS A 49 4.90 3.68 18.90
N ALA A 50 5.36 4.33 17.86
CA ALA A 50 6.62 4.03 17.21
C ALA A 50 7.53 5.26 17.30
N ALA A 51 8.68 5.10 17.93
CA ALA A 51 9.67 6.19 18.05
C ALA A 51 10.37 6.46 16.71
N ALA A 52 10.93 7.64 16.54
CA ALA A 52 11.91 7.89 15.49
C ALA A 52 13.07 6.89 15.65
N GLY A 53 13.56 6.34 14.55
CA GLY A 53 14.56 5.28 14.55
C GLY A 53 14.01 3.86 14.74
N ALA A 54 12.72 3.68 14.97
CA ALA A 54 12.13 2.35 15.10
C ALA A 54 12.15 1.59 13.77
N ALA A 55 12.51 0.30 13.84
CA ALA A 55 12.37 -0.67 12.74
C ALA A 55 11.33 -1.74 13.06
N ALA A 56 10.85 -1.82 14.30
CA ALA A 56 9.76 -2.68 14.73
C ALA A 56 8.50 -1.83 14.92
N LEU A 57 7.37 -2.32 14.41
CA LEU A 57 6.08 -1.66 14.50
C LEU A 57 5.04 -2.64 15.05
N THR A 58 4.17 -2.16 15.93
CA THR A 58 3.01 -2.91 16.39
C THR A 58 1.77 -2.36 15.70
N LEU A 59 1.01 -3.23 15.07
CA LEU A 59 -0.24 -2.90 14.40
C LEU A 59 -1.45 -3.14 15.31
N SER A 60 -2.57 -2.52 15.00
CA SER A 60 -3.84 -2.74 15.69
C SER A 60 -4.61 -3.97 15.20
N ALA A 61 -4.18 -4.58 14.10
CA ALA A 61 -4.77 -5.80 13.54
C ALA A 61 -3.69 -6.77 13.10
N THR A 62 -3.98 -8.07 13.18
CA THR A 62 -3.17 -9.13 12.59
C THR A 62 -3.17 -9.00 11.07
N THR A 63 -2.02 -9.23 10.45
CA THR A 63 -1.84 -9.11 9.00
C THR A 63 -1.16 -10.35 8.43
N ASN A 64 -1.34 -10.58 7.12
CA ASN A 64 -0.63 -11.61 6.35
C ASN A 64 0.50 -11.02 5.48
N TRP A 65 1.02 -9.86 5.86
CA TRP A 65 2.04 -9.14 5.09
C TRP A 65 3.37 -9.90 5.09
N ARG A 66 4.12 -9.82 3.99
CA ARG A 66 5.28 -10.67 3.75
C ARG A 66 6.58 -9.87 3.68
N ALA A 67 7.68 -10.56 3.93
CA ALA A 67 9.02 -10.03 3.68
C ALA A 67 9.14 -9.44 2.26
N GLY A 68 9.76 -8.28 2.16
CA GLY A 68 9.90 -7.55 0.90
C GLY A 68 8.65 -6.76 0.47
N ASP A 69 7.53 -6.83 1.22
CA ASP A 69 6.42 -5.92 0.98
C ASP A 69 6.82 -4.48 1.33
N THR A 70 6.35 -3.54 0.51
CA THR A 70 6.47 -2.12 0.79
C THR A 70 5.23 -1.66 1.54
N ILE A 71 5.43 -1.05 2.69
CA ILE A 71 4.36 -0.43 3.46
C ILE A 71 4.50 1.09 3.47
N ALA A 72 3.39 1.79 3.59
CA ALA A 72 3.35 3.23 3.85
C ALA A 72 2.87 3.46 5.29
N VAL A 73 3.63 4.23 6.05
CA VAL A 73 3.26 4.68 7.39
C VAL A 73 2.94 6.17 7.31
N GLY A 74 1.68 6.50 7.50
CA GLY A 74 1.19 7.88 7.44
C GLY A 74 1.59 8.70 8.67
N PRO A 75 1.47 10.03 8.56
CA PRO A 75 1.65 10.90 9.71
C PRO A 75 0.54 10.71 10.74
N SER A 76 0.85 10.96 11.99
CA SER A 76 -0.10 11.07 13.10
C SER A 76 -0.04 12.44 13.75
N ASP A 77 0.73 13.34 13.16
CA ASP A 77 1.00 14.70 13.65
C ASP A 77 0.42 15.70 12.65
N PHE A 78 -0.41 16.61 13.16
CA PHE A 78 -1.02 17.65 12.36
C PHE A 78 -0.08 18.86 12.15
N TYR A 79 0.73 19.20 13.14
CA TYR A 79 1.58 20.38 13.11
C TYR A 79 2.97 20.13 12.54
N GLY A 80 3.55 18.99 12.82
CA GLY A 80 4.88 18.61 12.32
C GLY A 80 4.89 18.16 10.87
N MET A 81 3.72 17.81 10.31
CA MET A 81 3.53 17.35 8.94
C MET A 81 4.61 16.38 8.47
N ALA A 82 5.02 15.47 9.35
CA ALA A 82 5.95 14.43 8.98
C ALA A 82 5.39 13.68 7.76
N ALA A 83 6.18 13.61 6.69
CA ALA A 83 5.76 12.96 5.46
C ALA A 83 5.39 11.49 5.69
N THR A 84 4.52 10.94 4.85
CA THR A 84 4.32 9.49 4.78
C THR A 84 5.64 8.82 4.45
N GLU A 85 6.04 7.86 5.26
CA GLU A 85 7.27 7.08 5.08
C GLU A 85 6.97 5.74 4.42
N ARG A 86 7.84 5.34 3.50
CA ARG A 86 7.80 4.01 2.89
C ARG A 86 8.87 3.14 3.51
N LEU A 87 8.46 1.98 4.01
CA LEU A 87 9.35 0.99 4.61
C LEU A 87 9.21 -0.33 3.86
N GLU A 88 10.30 -1.09 3.78
CA GLU A 88 10.31 -2.46 3.26
C GLU A 88 10.32 -3.44 4.42
N LEU A 89 9.44 -4.44 4.42
CA LEU A 89 9.41 -5.45 5.47
C LEU A 89 10.63 -6.37 5.39
N ALA A 90 11.29 -6.56 6.52
CA ALA A 90 12.45 -7.42 6.65
C ALA A 90 12.08 -8.90 6.79
N ALA A 91 10.91 -9.18 7.35
CA ALA A 91 10.38 -10.52 7.59
C ALA A 91 8.85 -10.53 7.39
N ASP A 92 8.28 -11.73 7.34
CA ASP A 92 6.83 -11.92 7.38
C ASP A 92 6.27 -11.36 8.69
N ALA A 93 5.05 -10.82 8.62
CA ALA A 93 4.35 -10.33 9.80
C ALA A 93 4.12 -11.47 10.80
N ALA A 94 4.39 -11.22 12.07
CA ALA A 94 4.09 -12.11 13.18
C ALA A 94 2.88 -11.58 13.96
N GLY A 95 1.68 -11.92 13.49
CA GLY A 95 0.45 -11.39 14.05
C GLY A 95 0.33 -9.88 13.83
N THR A 96 0.42 -9.10 14.88
CA THR A 96 0.41 -7.63 14.85
C THR A 96 1.81 -7.01 14.77
N GLN A 97 2.87 -7.82 14.79
CA GLN A 97 4.24 -7.32 14.81
C GLN A 97 4.84 -7.29 13.40
N LEU A 98 5.45 -6.16 13.06
CA LEU A 98 6.21 -5.98 11.83
C LEU A 98 7.66 -5.65 12.15
N SER A 99 8.55 -6.10 11.28
CA SER A 99 9.93 -5.62 11.23
C SER A 99 10.25 -5.08 9.84
N SER A 100 10.94 -3.95 9.77
CA SER A 100 11.32 -3.29 8.53
C SER A 100 12.83 -3.20 8.35
N ARG A 101 13.29 -3.15 7.10
CA ARG A 101 14.70 -2.94 6.75
C ARG A 101 15.11 -1.50 7.01
N ASN A 102 14.20 -0.57 6.75
CA ASN A 102 14.40 0.85 6.97
C ASN A 102 13.85 1.23 8.35
N ARG A 103 14.33 2.33 8.89
CA ARG A 103 13.86 2.88 10.16
C ARG A 103 12.95 4.08 9.91
N LEU A 104 11.96 4.27 10.77
CA LEU A 104 11.18 5.51 10.78
C LEU A 104 12.10 6.71 11.03
N THR A 105 11.90 7.78 10.30
CA THR A 105 12.60 9.05 10.52
C THR A 105 11.91 9.92 11.57
N ALA A 106 10.59 9.77 11.72
CA ALA A 106 9.79 10.51 12.69
C ALA A 106 8.97 9.57 13.58
N ALA A 107 8.69 10.01 14.80
CA ALA A 107 7.81 9.30 15.71
C ALA A 107 6.37 9.24 15.15
N ARG A 108 5.65 8.19 15.51
CA ARG A 108 4.26 7.96 15.12
C ARG A 108 3.41 7.62 16.33
N TRP A 109 2.26 8.27 16.41
CA TRP A 109 1.28 7.98 17.44
C TRP A 109 0.55 6.68 17.13
N GLY A 110 0.38 5.79 18.13
CA GLY A 110 -0.19 4.46 17.90
C GLY A 110 -1.20 4.01 18.94
N ARG A 111 -1.65 4.89 19.85
CA ARG A 111 -2.63 4.54 20.89
C ARG A 111 -3.86 5.42 20.80
N LEU A 112 -5.01 4.85 21.19
CA LEU A 112 -6.24 5.61 21.38
C LEU A 112 -6.08 6.60 22.53
N GLN A 113 -6.74 7.72 22.42
CA GLN A 113 -6.90 8.68 23.49
C GLN A 113 -8.37 8.72 23.95
N TYR A 114 -8.56 8.95 25.23
CA TYR A 114 -9.87 8.99 25.85
C TYR A 114 -10.07 10.35 26.51
N ALA A 115 -11.25 10.97 26.32
CA ALA A 115 -11.64 12.14 27.08
C ALA A 115 -11.94 11.71 28.52
N THR A 116 -11.40 12.43 29.49
CA THR A 116 -11.59 12.21 30.93
C THR A 116 -11.81 13.54 31.61
N SER A 117 -12.19 13.54 32.92
CA SER A 117 -12.32 14.75 33.70
C SER A 117 -11.04 15.58 33.82
N ALA A 118 -9.87 14.92 33.62
CA ALA A 118 -8.55 15.55 33.63
C ALA A 118 -8.00 15.85 32.23
N GLY A 119 -8.83 15.83 31.19
CA GLY A 119 -8.43 16.02 29.79
C GLY A 119 -8.22 14.69 29.05
N MET A 120 -7.36 14.69 28.00
CA MET A 120 -7.10 13.49 27.22
C MET A 120 -6.12 12.55 27.93
N ARG A 121 -6.45 11.26 27.96
CA ARG A 121 -5.65 10.19 28.58
C ARG A 121 -5.51 9.00 27.64
N LEU A 122 -4.50 8.15 27.86
CA LEU A 122 -4.31 6.87 27.14
C LEU A 122 -5.18 5.74 27.68
N ALA A 123 -5.85 5.95 28.81
CA ALA A 123 -6.77 5.01 29.40
C ALA A 123 -8.09 5.74 29.74
N PRO A 124 -9.24 5.05 29.60
CA PRO A 124 -10.52 5.64 29.99
C PRO A 124 -10.59 5.87 31.52
N GLU A 125 -11.38 6.84 31.93
CA GLU A 125 -11.72 7.07 33.34
C GLU A 125 -13.06 6.38 33.65
N PRO A 126 -13.11 5.46 34.61
CA PRO A 126 -14.35 4.76 34.95
C PRO A 126 -15.46 5.71 35.35
N GLY A 127 -16.63 5.52 34.78
CA GLY A 127 -17.82 6.31 35.11
C GLY A 127 -17.84 7.75 34.56
N PHE A 128 -16.76 8.21 33.91
CA PHE A 128 -16.75 9.50 33.26
C PHE A 128 -17.39 9.41 31.86
N ASN A 129 -18.35 10.27 31.61
CA ASN A 129 -18.98 10.42 30.29
C ASN A 129 -18.97 11.89 29.89
N PRO A 130 -17.99 12.31 29.04
CA PRO A 130 -17.88 13.69 28.58
C PRO A 130 -18.91 14.05 27.50
N GLY A 131 -19.78 13.13 27.14
CA GLY A 131 -20.57 13.18 25.92
C GLY A 131 -19.84 12.42 24.77
N THR A 132 -20.25 12.66 23.56
CA THR A 132 -19.62 12.04 22.38
C THR A 132 -18.92 13.09 21.52
N PRO A 133 -17.73 12.74 20.95
CA PRO A 133 -17.00 11.49 21.09
C PRO A 133 -16.21 11.38 22.39
N THR A 134 -16.14 10.18 22.96
CA THR A 134 -15.35 9.88 24.15
C THR A 134 -13.95 9.37 23.83
N VAL A 135 -13.69 9.05 22.57
CA VAL A 135 -12.45 8.48 22.07
C VAL A 135 -11.94 9.29 20.89
N LEU A 136 -10.65 9.61 20.91
CA LEU A 136 -9.94 10.21 19.78
C LEU A 136 -8.95 9.18 19.20
N ASP A 137 -9.12 8.89 17.91
CA ASP A 137 -8.24 7.97 17.19
C ASP A 137 -7.36 8.71 16.20
N GLU A 138 -6.18 9.12 16.64
CA GLU A 138 -5.13 9.76 15.84
C GLU A 138 -3.98 8.80 15.51
N ARG A 139 -4.19 7.51 15.68
CA ARG A 139 -3.17 6.50 15.38
C ARG A 139 -2.76 6.56 13.92
N ALA A 140 -1.44 6.52 13.67
CA ALA A 140 -0.88 6.54 12.32
C ALA A 140 -1.46 5.39 11.47
N PRO A 141 -1.96 5.68 10.25
CA PRO A 141 -2.38 4.66 9.32
C PRO A 141 -1.15 3.94 8.74
N VAL A 142 -1.28 2.63 8.54
CA VAL A 142 -0.26 1.79 7.91
C VAL A 142 -0.92 0.98 6.81
N ALA A 143 -0.43 1.13 5.58
CA ALA A 143 -0.99 0.47 4.41
C ALA A 143 0.08 -0.38 3.70
N ASN A 144 -0.29 -1.57 3.25
CA ASN A 144 0.55 -2.39 2.38
C ASN A 144 0.33 -1.98 0.92
N LEU A 145 1.38 -1.48 0.29
CA LEU A 145 1.36 -1.01 -1.10
C LEU A 145 1.68 -2.12 -2.10
N SER A 146 2.17 -3.27 -1.65
CA SER A 146 2.59 -4.36 -2.53
C SER A 146 1.42 -5.16 -3.07
N ARG A 147 1.58 -5.62 -4.30
CA ARG A 147 0.67 -6.56 -4.96
C ARG A 147 1.47 -7.71 -5.56
N ARG A 148 0.85 -8.87 -5.71
CA ARG A 148 1.54 -10.08 -6.21
C ARG A 148 1.64 -10.12 -7.73
N ILE A 149 0.78 -9.40 -8.44
CA ILE A 149 0.89 -9.17 -9.88
C ILE A 149 1.27 -7.71 -10.10
N VAL A 150 2.29 -7.48 -10.92
CA VAL A 150 2.75 -6.14 -11.28
C VAL A 150 2.79 -6.02 -12.80
N ILE A 151 2.12 -5.03 -13.35
CA ILE A 151 2.24 -4.61 -14.75
C ILE A 151 3.06 -3.34 -14.76
N GLN A 152 4.16 -3.33 -15.50
CA GLN A 152 5.02 -2.14 -15.55
C GLN A 152 5.63 -1.88 -16.92
N GLY A 153 5.88 -0.62 -17.19
CA GLY A 153 6.79 -0.21 -18.27
C GLY A 153 8.25 -0.46 -17.91
N SER A 154 9.08 -0.65 -18.92
CA SER A 154 10.53 -0.79 -18.74
C SER A 154 11.14 0.45 -18.09
N ASP A 155 12.16 0.25 -17.28
CA ASP A 155 12.95 1.33 -16.68
C ASP A 155 14.13 1.66 -17.60
N ASP A 156 13.84 2.28 -18.71
CA ASP A 156 14.80 2.62 -19.76
C ASP A 156 14.86 4.14 -20.04
N ALA A 157 15.63 4.49 -21.07
CA ALA A 157 15.81 5.89 -21.47
C ALA A 157 14.48 6.57 -21.86
N ALA A 158 13.55 5.85 -22.49
CA ALA A 158 12.28 6.43 -22.89
C ALA A 158 11.41 6.77 -21.69
N TRP A 159 11.39 5.93 -20.65
CA TRP A 159 10.75 6.25 -19.39
C TRP A 159 11.43 7.43 -18.66
N ARG A 160 12.76 7.35 -18.53
CA ARG A 160 13.53 8.35 -17.76
C ARG A 160 13.52 9.73 -18.39
N ASN A 161 13.56 9.82 -19.73
CA ASN A 161 13.69 11.09 -20.45
C ASN A 161 12.34 11.70 -20.84
N SER A 162 11.32 10.87 -21.11
CA SER A 162 10.03 11.34 -21.64
C SER A 162 8.81 10.83 -20.87
N GLY A 163 9.02 10.07 -19.77
CA GLY A 163 7.93 9.48 -19.02
C GLY A 163 7.11 8.47 -19.85
N PHE A 164 7.70 7.89 -20.90
CA PHE A 164 7.00 6.94 -21.77
C PHE A 164 6.94 5.56 -21.11
N GLY A 165 5.83 5.29 -20.45
CA GLY A 165 5.53 4.05 -19.72
C GLY A 165 4.66 3.07 -20.50
N ALA A 166 4.20 2.04 -19.79
CA ALA A 166 3.25 1.08 -20.33
C ALA A 166 1.83 1.66 -20.42
N HIS A 167 0.97 1.01 -21.20
CA HIS A 167 -0.44 1.27 -21.18
C HIS A 167 -1.25 -0.02 -21.34
N VAL A 168 -2.46 -0.02 -20.79
CA VAL A 168 -3.43 -1.11 -20.96
C VAL A 168 -4.59 -0.55 -21.78
N MET A 169 -4.84 -1.15 -22.92
CA MET A 169 -5.89 -0.71 -23.84
C MET A 169 -6.93 -1.80 -24.03
N VAL A 170 -8.19 -1.47 -23.83
CA VAL A 170 -9.32 -2.39 -24.01
C VAL A 170 -10.20 -1.85 -25.12
N MET A 171 -10.33 -2.59 -26.21
CA MET A 171 -11.02 -2.16 -27.40
C MET A 171 -12.05 -3.19 -27.88
N GLY A 172 -13.18 -2.67 -28.38
CA GLY A 172 -14.26 -3.51 -28.92
C GLY A 172 -15.23 -4.00 -27.86
N ALA A 173 -16.52 -4.04 -28.21
CA ALA A 173 -17.62 -4.38 -27.29
C ALA A 173 -17.55 -5.81 -26.72
N ALA A 174 -16.85 -6.72 -27.42
CA ALA A 174 -16.65 -8.10 -26.97
C ALA A 174 -15.45 -8.26 -26.02
N SER A 175 -14.69 -7.20 -25.74
CA SER A 175 -13.55 -7.26 -24.84
C SER A 175 -13.98 -7.21 -23.38
N ARG A 176 -13.33 -8.02 -22.56
CA ARG A 176 -13.52 -8.01 -21.10
C ARG A 176 -12.19 -8.05 -20.39
N VAL A 177 -12.03 -7.13 -19.44
CA VAL A 177 -10.83 -7.09 -18.58
C VAL A 177 -11.25 -7.06 -17.11
N VAL A 178 -10.64 -7.92 -16.32
CA VAL A 178 -10.72 -7.93 -14.85
C VAL A 178 -9.30 -7.80 -14.32
N ILE A 179 -9.06 -6.79 -13.51
CA ILE A 179 -7.76 -6.54 -12.86
C ILE A 179 -8.04 -6.38 -11.37
N ASP A 180 -7.65 -7.37 -10.59
CA ASP A 180 -7.84 -7.40 -9.14
C ASP A 180 -6.53 -7.76 -8.45
N GLY A 181 -6.18 -7.04 -7.36
CA GLY A 181 -4.94 -7.26 -6.63
C GLY A 181 -3.66 -7.01 -7.46
N VAL A 182 -3.72 -6.13 -8.46
CA VAL A 182 -2.63 -5.83 -9.39
C VAL A 182 -2.06 -4.44 -9.12
N GLU A 183 -0.75 -4.31 -9.19
CA GLU A 183 -0.04 -3.05 -9.14
C GLU A 183 0.33 -2.59 -10.55
N LEU A 184 0.08 -1.33 -10.86
CA LEU A 184 0.50 -0.70 -12.11
C LEU A 184 1.67 0.26 -11.84
N ARG A 185 2.78 0.08 -12.54
CA ARG A 185 3.99 0.91 -12.38
C ARG A 185 4.48 1.44 -13.72
N ARG A 186 5.01 2.66 -13.72
CA ARG A 186 5.55 3.29 -14.92
C ARG A 186 4.59 3.16 -16.10
N VAL A 187 3.35 3.63 -15.89
CA VAL A 187 2.29 3.59 -16.86
C VAL A 187 1.93 5.00 -17.35
N GLY A 188 1.40 5.09 -18.56
CA GLY A 188 1.05 6.35 -19.20
C GLY A 188 2.26 7.09 -19.78
N GLN A 189 2.01 8.32 -20.24
CA GLN A 189 3.05 9.24 -20.71
C GLN A 189 2.69 10.67 -20.30
N ALA A 190 3.56 11.28 -19.51
CA ALA A 190 3.36 12.65 -19.06
C ALA A 190 3.32 13.64 -20.24
N GLY A 191 2.35 14.56 -20.21
CA GLY A 191 2.21 15.65 -21.20
C GLY A 191 1.69 15.20 -22.58
N VAL A 192 1.29 13.95 -22.78
CA VAL A 192 0.74 13.46 -24.04
C VAL A 192 -0.72 13.06 -23.88
N LEU A 193 -1.62 13.82 -24.51
CA LEU A 193 -3.05 13.54 -24.49
C LEU A 193 -3.34 12.16 -25.14
N GLY A 194 -4.17 11.35 -24.50
CA GLY A 194 -4.53 10.01 -24.98
C GLY A 194 -3.53 8.89 -24.63
N ARG A 195 -2.45 9.23 -23.92
CA ARG A 195 -1.48 8.27 -23.36
C ARG A 195 -1.67 8.11 -21.85
N TYR A 196 -2.90 7.78 -21.46
CA TYR A 196 -3.23 7.49 -20.08
C TYR A 196 -2.70 6.12 -19.62
N PRO A 197 -2.57 5.92 -18.29
CA PRO A 197 -2.25 4.61 -17.72
C PRO A 197 -3.21 3.51 -18.13
#